data_5f4d171ef7a7b9c32a006663e2f53200
#
_entry.id   5f4d171ef7a7b9c32a006663e2f53200
#
_cell.length_a   1.000
_cell.length_b   1.000
_cell.length_c   1.000
_cell.angle_alpha   90.00
_cell.angle_beta   90.00
_cell.angle_gamma   90.00
#
_symmetry.space_group_name_H-M   'P 1'
#
loop_
_entity.id
_entity.type
_entity.pdbx_description
1 polymer ?
#
loop_
_entity_poly.entity_id
_entity_poly.type
_entity_poly.pdbx_seq_one_letter_code
_entity_poly.pdbx_strand_id
1 'polypeptide(L)'
;MARRRAMSSAVGVDLFAFMNIMAATIGVQTLLIGIIALQIRPGGQNVQFVPSGSAGNNQGKVANYVLLQGKGQLELLADGRRERAMVGSPQLSAFLDRIAKASAPQYLVIGVKPGTYPEFNLVRAQAEAKGIALGYEPLDPQWNVKPPPAAAAMTP
;
A
#
# COMPACT_ATOMS: atom_id res chain seq x y z
N MET A 1 21.21 -6.94 72.33
CA MET A 1 21.03 -7.79 71.11
C MET A 1 19.64 -7.60 70.44
N ALA A 2 19.22 -6.36 70.16
CA ALA A 2 17.85 -6.10 69.68
C ALA A 2 17.77 -5.31 68.31
N ARG A 3 18.88 -5.21 67.61
CA ARG A 3 18.94 -4.35 66.39
C ARG A 3 18.97 -5.08 65.04
N ARG A 4 18.94 -6.42 65.04
CA ARG A 4 19.03 -7.24 63.78
C ARG A 4 17.69 -7.70 63.17
N ARG A 5 16.55 -7.56 63.90
CA ARG A 5 15.24 -8.04 63.38
C ARG A 5 14.43 -7.01 62.60
N ALA A 6 14.78 -5.72 62.68
CA ALA A 6 14.04 -4.68 61.98
C ALA A 6 14.41 -4.51 60.51
N MET A 7 15.59 -4.99 60.06
CA MET A 7 16.03 -4.80 58.67
C MET A 7 15.48 -5.83 57.68
N SER A 8 15.04 -7.02 58.17
CA SER A 8 14.55 -8.05 57.23
C SER A 8 13.09 -7.85 56.77
N SER A 9 12.30 -7.11 57.57
CA SER A 9 10.91 -6.82 57.19
C SER A 9 10.77 -5.69 56.19
N ALA A 10 11.66 -4.70 56.21
CA ALA A 10 11.65 -3.60 55.25
C ALA A 10 12.03 -4.05 53.83
N VAL A 11 13.02 -4.93 53.70
CA VAL A 11 13.42 -5.47 52.39
C VAL A 11 12.34 -6.36 51.78
N GLY A 12 11.60 -7.12 52.60
CA GLY A 12 10.51 -7.96 52.10
C GLY A 12 9.29 -7.16 51.62
N VAL A 13 8.98 -6.03 52.24
CA VAL A 13 7.89 -5.14 51.84
C VAL A 13 8.24 -4.43 50.53
N ASP A 14 9.46 -3.95 50.39
CA ASP A 14 9.92 -3.29 49.16
C ASP A 14 9.93 -4.24 47.94
N LEU A 15 10.36 -5.48 48.16
CA LEU A 15 10.34 -6.49 47.09
C LEU A 15 8.91 -6.84 46.64
N PHE A 16 7.97 -6.94 47.56
CA PHE A 16 6.56 -7.20 47.25
C PHE A 16 5.91 -6.03 46.54
N ALA A 17 6.16 -4.79 46.97
CA ALA A 17 5.71 -3.59 46.28
C ALA A 17 6.29 -3.48 44.87
N PHE A 18 7.59 -3.78 44.69
CA PHE A 18 8.24 -3.81 43.40
C PHE A 18 7.61 -4.86 42.47
N MET A 19 7.39 -6.08 42.94
CA MET A 19 6.74 -7.14 42.13
C MET A 19 5.32 -6.77 41.71
N ASN A 20 4.54 -6.12 42.59
CA ASN A 20 3.20 -5.65 42.26
C ASN A 20 3.21 -4.58 41.18
N ILE A 21 4.12 -3.62 41.22
CA ILE A 21 4.27 -2.58 40.21
C ILE A 21 4.68 -3.22 38.86
N MET A 22 5.63 -4.15 38.87
CA MET A 22 6.06 -4.85 37.68
C MET A 22 4.91 -5.68 37.04
N ALA A 23 4.15 -6.41 37.85
CA ALA A 23 3.01 -7.18 37.39
C ALA A 23 1.92 -6.28 36.80
N ALA A 24 1.60 -5.16 37.46
CA ALA A 24 0.66 -4.18 36.95
C ALA A 24 1.11 -3.57 35.63
N THR A 25 2.38 -3.20 35.49
CA THR A 25 2.97 -2.62 34.30
C THR A 25 2.88 -3.61 33.10
N ILE A 26 3.27 -4.87 33.35
CA ILE A 26 3.17 -5.94 32.32
C ILE A 26 1.71 -6.14 31.90
N GLY A 27 0.78 -6.15 32.86
CA GLY A 27 -0.66 -6.29 32.57
C GLY A 27 -1.20 -5.17 31.67
N VAL A 28 -0.85 -3.92 31.99
CA VAL A 28 -1.26 -2.75 31.18
C VAL A 28 -0.63 -2.80 29.77
N GLN A 29 0.64 -3.15 29.66
CA GLN A 29 1.31 -3.26 28.36
C GLN A 29 0.68 -4.38 27.50
N THR A 30 0.40 -5.52 28.09
CA THR A 30 -0.27 -6.64 27.38
C THR A 30 -1.66 -6.24 26.89
N LEU A 31 -2.43 -5.53 27.73
CA LEU A 31 -3.74 -5.01 27.35
C LEU A 31 -3.64 -4.01 26.20
N LEU A 32 -2.70 -3.07 26.24
CA LEU A 32 -2.47 -2.09 25.18
C LEU A 32 -2.11 -2.76 23.86
N ILE A 33 -1.21 -3.75 23.87
CA ILE A 33 -0.84 -4.53 22.68
C ILE A 33 -2.07 -5.25 22.13
N GLY A 34 -2.91 -5.86 22.98
CA GLY A 34 -4.14 -6.50 22.58
C GLY A 34 -5.12 -5.54 21.90
N ILE A 35 -5.32 -4.34 22.48
CA ILE A 35 -6.20 -3.31 21.90
C ILE A 35 -5.67 -2.85 20.54
N ILE A 36 -4.37 -2.59 20.41
CA ILE A 36 -3.73 -2.19 19.15
C ILE A 36 -3.88 -3.31 18.09
N ALA A 37 -3.64 -4.57 18.47
CA ALA A 37 -3.80 -5.70 17.58
C ALA A 37 -5.24 -5.87 17.07
N LEU A 38 -6.24 -5.59 17.88
CA LEU A 38 -7.65 -5.59 17.48
C LEU A 38 -8.02 -4.40 16.56
N GLN A 39 -7.28 -3.29 16.62
CA GLN A 39 -7.49 -2.13 15.74
C GLN A 39 -6.84 -2.31 14.36
N ILE A 40 -5.85 -3.19 14.25
CA ILE A 40 -5.28 -3.59 12.95
C ILE A 40 -6.32 -4.49 12.27
N ARG A 41 -7.31 -3.87 11.63
CA ARG A 41 -8.27 -4.59 10.79
C ARG A 41 -7.53 -5.04 9.53
N PRO A 42 -7.45 -6.35 9.23
CA PRO A 42 -7.12 -6.82 7.90
C PRO A 42 -8.35 -6.59 7.01
N GLY A 43 -8.64 -5.35 6.72
CA GLY A 43 -9.77 -4.95 5.90
C GLY A 43 -9.30 -4.01 4.81
N GLY A 44 -9.78 -4.23 3.59
CA GLY A 44 -9.39 -3.52 2.39
C GLY A 44 -9.32 -2.01 2.61
N GLN A 45 -8.10 -1.51 2.68
CA GLN A 45 -7.88 -0.07 2.73
C GLN A 45 -8.17 0.51 1.35
N ASN A 46 -9.02 1.55 1.30
CA ASN A 46 -9.15 2.36 0.09
C ASN A 46 -7.87 3.18 -0.06
N VAL A 47 -6.98 2.72 -0.92
CA VAL A 47 -5.73 3.42 -1.23
C VAL A 47 -5.96 4.28 -2.46
N GLN A 48 -5.69 5.55 -2.34
CA GLN A 48 -5.61 6.45 -3.48
C GLN A 48 -4.14 6.59 -3.84
N PHE A 49 -3.79 6.24 -5.07
CA PHE A 49 -2.47 6.58 -5.58
C PHE A 49 -2.37 8.09 -5.72
N VAL A 50 -1.53 8.67 -4.91
CA VAL A 50 -1.05 10.03 -5.14
C VAL A 50 0.20 9.87 -6.01
N PRO A 51 0.18 10.30 -7.28
CA PRO A 51 1.37 10.27 -8.10
C PRO A 51 2.46 11.04 -7.35
N SER A 52 3.52 10.38 -6.94
CA SER A 52 4.69 11.05 -6.40
C SER A 52 5.38 11.79 -7.55
N GLY A 53 4.78 12.88 -8.00
CA GLY A 53 5.28 13.72 -9.09
C GLY A 53 6.57 14.46 -8.77
N SER A 54 7.17 14.19 -7.62
CA SER A 54 8.32 14.94 -7.13
C SER A 54 9.66 14.21 -7.22
N ALA A 55 9.70 12.95 -7.62
CA ALA A 55 10.96 12.21 -7.71
C ALA A 55 11.08 11.43 -9.03
N GLY A 56 12.11 11.73 -9.81
CA GLY A 56 12.51 10.97 -10.99
C GLY A 56 12.04 11.50 -12.34
N ASN A 57 12.25 10.73 -13.41
CA ASN A 57 11.99 11.07 -14.81
C ASN A 57 10.49 11.27 -15.20
N ASN A 58 9.57 11.19 -14.24
CA ASN A 58 8.13 11.28 -14.48
C ASN A 58 7.49 12.57 -13.95
N GLN A 59 8.30 13.57 -13.59
CA GLN A 59 7.80 14.90 -13.21
C GLN A 59 7.01 15.52 -14.37
N GLY A 60 5.80 16.02 -14.06
CA GLY A 60 4.93 16.68 -15.06
C GLY A 60 4.22 15.71 -16.02
N LYS A 61 4.36 14.40 -15.85
CA LYS A 61 3.64 13.42 -16.66
C LYS A 61 2.32 13.00 -16.00
N VAL A 62 1.31 12.74 -16.81
CA VAL A 62 0.02 12.21 -16.34
C VAL A 62 0.14 10.71 -16.08
N ALA A 63 -0.25 10.28 -14.89
CA ALA A 63 -0.23 8.88 -14.50
C ALA A 63 -1.49 8.15 -14.97
N ASN A 64 -1.32 7.03 -15.64
CA ASN A 64 -2.36 6.05 -15.93
C ASN A 64 -2.05 4.76 -15.18
N TYR A 65 -3.05 4.00 -14.80
CA TYR A 65 -2.85 2.80 -13.97
C TYR A 65 -3.44 1.56 -14.61
N VAL A 66 -2.71 0.46 -14.48
CA VAL A 66 -3.18 -0.90 -14.77
C VAL A 66 -3.03 -1.71 -13.50
N LEU A 67 -4.14 -2.19 -12.95
CA LEU A 67 -4.15 -3.03 -11.76
C LEU A 67 -4.32 -4.48 -12.15
N LEU A 68 -3.39 -5.32 -11.73
CA LEU A 68 -3.44 -6.76 -11.95
C LEU A 68 -4.32 -7.42 -10.89
N GLN A 69 -5.41 -8.07 -11.31
CA GLN A 69 -6.35 -8.72 -10.39
C GLN A 69 -6.13 -10.24 -10.30
N GLY A 70 -5.25 -10.78 -11.16
CA GLY A 70 -5.02 -12.22 -11.28
C GLY A 70 -5.93 -12.89 -12.31
N LYS A 71 -5.59 -14.11 -12.69
CA LYS A 71 -6.32 -14.91 -13.71
C LYS A 71 -6.47 -14.16 -15.05
N GLY A 72 -5.47 -13.36 -15.41
CA GLY A 72 -5.48 -12.55 -16.62
C GLY A 72 -6.39 -11.32 -16.60
N GLN A 73 -7.06 -11.04 -15.48
CA GLN A 73 -7.95 -9.88 -15.35
C GLN A 73 -7.17 -8.62 -14.97
N LEU A 74 -7.54 -7.51 -15.60
CA LEU A 74 -6.96 -6.19 -15.40
C LEU A 74 -8.04 -5.16 -15.12
N GLU A 75 -7.69 -4.15 -14.34
CA GLU A 75 -8.46 -2.91 -14.27
C GLU A 75 -7.61 -1.76 -14.79
N LEU A 76 -8.14 -1.05 -15.77
CA LEU A 76 -7.52 0.11 -16.40
C LEU A 76 -8.11 1.36 -15.77
N LEU A 77 -7.25 2.23 -15.23
CA LEU A 77 -7.68 3.45 -14.55
C LEU A 77 -7.03 4.65 -15.24
N ALA A 78 -7.84 5.51 -15.80
CA ALA A 78 -7.41 6.78 -16.40
C ALA A 78 -8.55 7.79 -16.33
N ASP A 79 -8.23 9.06 -16.17
CA ASP A 79 -9.19 10.19 -16.21
C ASP A 79 -10.42 9.99 -15.30
N GLY A 80 -10.23 9.43 -14.11
CA GLY A 80 -11.30 9.13 -13.16
C GLY A 80 -12.19 7.96 -13.54
N ARG A 81 -11.92 7.26 -14.66
CA ARG A 81 -12.68 6.11 -15.16
C ARG A 81 -11.99 4.81 -14.80
N ARG A 82 -12.81 3.79 -14.60
CA ARG A 82 -12.36 2.41 -14.38
C ARG A 82 -12.97 1.51 -15.45
N GLU A 83 -12.14 0.78 -16.15
CA GLU A 83 -12.53 -0.17 -17.18
C GLU A 83 -11.89 -1.54 -16.87
N ARG A 84 -12.62 -2.62 -17.10
CA ARG A 84 -12.09 -3.98 -16.96
C ARG A 84 -11.62 -4.49 -18.31
N ALA A 85 -10.48 -5.14 -18.30
CA ALA A 85 -9.88 -5.74 -19.47
C ALA A 85 -9.24 -7.10 -19.11
N MET A 86 -8.76 -7.79 -20.12
CA MET A 86 -7.93 -8.98 -19.96
C MET A 86 -6.56 -8.75 -20.56
N VAL A 87 -5.57 -9.47 -20.06
CA VAL A 87 -4.23 -9.51 -20.67
C VAL A 87 -4.36 -9.94 -22.14
N GLY A 88 -3.73 -9.20 -23.04
CA GLY A 88 -3.79 -9.47 -24.48
C GLY A 88 -5.10 -9.07 -25.17
N SER A 89 -6.04 -8.45 -24.46
CA SER A 89 -7.29 -8.00 -25.07
C SER A 89 -7.11 -6.75 -25.93
N PRO A 90 -8.00 -6.52 -26.91
CA PRO A 90 -8.02 -5.29 -27.70
C PRO A 90 -8.18 -4.03 -26.84
N GLN A 91 -8.91 -4.12 -25.72
CA GLN A 91 -9.11 -3.02 -24.79
C GLN A 91 -7.80 -2.57 -24.17
N LEU A 92 -6.95 -3.51 -23.70
CA LEU A 92 -5.63 -3.19 -23.20
C LEU A 92 -4.75 -2.55 -24.28
N SER A 93 -4.74 -3.10 -25.49
CA SER A 93 -3.97 -2.52 -26.60
C SER A 93 -4.42 -1.10 -26.93
N ALA A 94 -5.73 -0.86 -27.05
CA ALA A 94 -6.28 0.47 -27.28
C ALA A 94 -5.95 1.47 -26.16
N PHE A 95 -5.98 1.00 -24.90
CA PHE A 95 -5.58 1.80 -23.75
C PHE A 95 -4.10 2.22 -23.83
N LEU A 96 -3.21 1.29 -24.11
CA LEU A 96 -1.78 1.56 -24.28
C LEU A 96 -1.51 2.48 -25.50
N ASP A 97 -2.22 2.28 -26.62
CA ASP A 97 -2.10 3.13 -27.79
C ASP A 97 -2.52 4.58 -27.51
N ARG A 98 -3.56 4.77 -26.70
CA ARG A 98 -3.99 6.10 -26.26
C ARG A 98 -2.90 6.80 -25.46
N ILE A 99 -2.25 6.08 -24.53
CA ILE A 99 -1.14 6.62 -23.72
C ILE A 99 0.05 6.98 -24.62
N ALA A 100 0.43 6.08 -25.53
CA ALA A 100 1.57 6.28 -26.42
C ALA A 100 1.38 7.46 -27.40
N LYS A 101 0.14 7.72 -27.83
CA LYS A 101 -0.22 8.77 -28.81
C LYS A 101 -0.64 10.09 -28.14
N ALA A 102 -0.67 10.16 -26.80
CA ALA A 102 -1.11 11.35 -26.09
C ALA A 102 -0.17 12.53 -26.34
N SER A 103 -0.74 13.72 -26.57
CA SER A 103 0.03 14.97 -26.78
C SER A 103 0.77 15.42 -25.50
N ALA A 104 0.18 15.18 -24.33
CA ALA A 104 0.82 15.43 -23.05
C ALA A 104 1.67 14.20 -22.65
N PRO A 105 2.84 14.42 -22.02
CA PRO A 105 3.66 13.32 -21.56
C PRO A 105 2.90 12.48 -20.53
N GLN A 106 2.79 11.19 -20.80
CA GLN A 106 2.10 10.23 -19.93
C GLN A 106 3.03 9.09 -19.52
N TYR A 107 2.69 8.42 -18.44
CA TYR A 107 3.36 7.20 -18.02
C TYR A 107 2.35 6.20 -17.46
N LEU A 108 2.74 4.93 -17.43
CA LEU A 108 1.91 3.83 -16.95
C LEU A 108 2.45 3.32 -15.62
N VAL A 109 1.60 3.22 -14.62
CA VAL A 109 1.89 2.56 -13.35
C VAL A 109 1.16 1.22 -13.31
N ILE A 110 1.90 0.14 -13.12
CA ILE A 110 1.35 -1.21 -13.01
C ILE A 110 1.24 -1.58 -11.54
N GLY A 111 0.04 -1.74 -11.03
CA GLY A 111 -0.23 -2.24 -9.69
C GLY A 111 -0.17 -3.76 -9.66
N VAL A 112 0.80 -4.31 -8.92
CA VAL A 112 1.12 -5.74 -8.90
C VAL A 112 0.66 -6.35 -7.59
N LYS A 113 -0.30 -7.27 -7.63
CA LYS A 113 -0.71 -8.08 -6.48
C LYS A 113 0.12 -9.36 -6.40
N PRO A 114 0.27 -9.98 -5.22
CA PRO A 114 0.91 -11.27 -5.10
C PRO A 114 0.31 -12.31 -6.05
N GLY A 115 1.16 -13.06 -6.74
CA GLY A 115 0.75 -14.08 -7.69
C GLY A 115 0.41 -13.60 -9.11
N THR A 116 0.50 -12.28 -9.40
CA THR A 116 0.20 -11.71 -10.74
C THR A 116 1.45 -11.39 -11.56
N TYR A 117 2.59 -11.97 -11.21
CA TYR A 117 3.85 -11.70 -11.88
C TYR A 117 3.89 -12.12 -13.38
N PRO A 118 3.26 -13.23 -13.79
CA PRO A 118 3.18 -13.58 -15.22
C PRO A 118 2.44 -12.53 -16.05
N GLU A 119 1.30 -12.04 -15.53
CA GLU A 119 0.52 -10.97 -16.16
C GLU A 119 1.30 -9.66 -16.23
N PHE A 120 2.05 -9.35 -15.16
CA PHE A 120 2.92 -8.18 -15.11
C PHE A 120 3.92 -8.17 -16.27
N ASN A 121 4.61 -9.29 -16.51
CA ASN A 121 5.60 -9.38 -17.59
C ASN A 121 4.96 -9.17 -18.97
N LEU A 122 3.75 -9.67 -19.20
CA LEU A 122 3.04 -9.50 -20.46
C LEU A 122 2.61 -8.05 -20.68
N VAL A 123 2.04 -7.40 -19.67
CA VAL A 123 1.64 -5.99 -19.76
C VAL A 123 2.85 -5.09 -19.92
N ARG A 124 3.92 -5.36 -19.18
CA ARG A 124 5.19 -4.64 -19.26
C ARG A 124 5.75 -4.71 -20.68
N ALA A 125 5.88 -5.92 -21.24
CA ALA A 125 6.44 -6.10 -22.58
C ALA A 125 5.62 -5.34 -23.65
N GLN A 126 4.29 -5.34 -23.55
CA GLN A 126 3.43 -4.60 -24.48
C GLN A 126 3.61 -3.08 -24.36
N ALA A 127 3.75 -2.55 -23.14
CA ALA A 127 3.95 -1.13 -22.91
C ALA A 127 5.35 -0.67 -23.34
N GLU A 128 6.39 -1.46 -23.06
CA GLU A 128 7.77 -1.19 -23.51
C GLU A 128 7.88 -1.20 -25.05
N ALA A 129 7.20 -2.13 -25.72
CA ALA A 129 7.12 -2.18 -27.19
C ALA A 129 6.50 -0.91 -27.82
N LYS A 130 5.66 -0.19 -27.06
CA LYS A 130 5.04 1.07 -27.47
C LYS A 130 5.80 2.31 -26.97
N GLY A 131 6.96 2.13 -26.31
CA GLY A 131 7.79 3.23 -25.80
C GLY A 131 7.19 3.98 -24.60
N ILE A 132 6.25 3.36 -23.89
CA ILE A 132 5.59 3.97 -22.74
C ILE A 132 6.52 3.90 -21.51
N ALA A 133 6.73 5.02 -20.83
CA ALA A 133 7.46 5.06 -19.56
C ALA A 133 6.67 4.29 -18.49
N LEU A 134 7.35 3.41 -17.75
CA LEU A 134 6.74 2.50 -16.79
C LEU A 134 7.14 2.81 -15.34
N GLY A 135 6.18 2.65 -14.44
CA GLY A 135 6.38 2.47 -13.02
C GLY A 135 5.64 1.21 -12.55
N TYR A 136 6.00 0.67 -11.41
CA TYR A 136 5.26 -0.42 -10.79
C TYR A 136 5.12 -0.19 -9.30
N GLU A 137 4.00 -0.63 -8.74
CA GLU A 137 3.66 -0.49 -7.34
C GLU A 137 3.20 -1.83 -6.79
N PRO A 138 3.85 -2.40 -5.78
CA PRO A 138 3.35 -3.59 -5.13
C PRO A 138 2.08 -3.26 -4.34
N LEU A 139 1.04 -4.06 -4.52
CA LEU A 139 -0.24 -3.89 -3.86
C LEU A 139 -0.53 -5.05 -2.92
N ASP A 140 -1.10 -4.73 -1.77
CA ASP A 140 -1.72 -5.73 -0.91
C ASP A 140 -2.95 -6.35 -1.62
N PRO A 141 -3.18 -7.68 -1.50
CA PRO A 141 -4.34 -8.34 -2.10
C PRO A 141 -5.69 -7.71 -1.77
N GLN A 142 -5.79 -7.12 -0.58
CA GLN A 142 -7.03 -6.55 -0.04
C GLN A 142 -7.20 -5.06 -0.36
N TRP A 143 -6.21 -4.41 -0.95
CA TRP A 143 -6.32 -3.00 -1.27
C TRP A 143 -7.26 -2.75 -2.45
N ASN A 144 -8.19 -1.82 -2.24
CA ASN A 144 -9.05 -1.29 -3.29
C ASN A 144 -8.52 0.07 -3.73
N VAL A 145 -8.00 0.12 -4.94
CA VAL A 145 -7.39 1.33 -5.49
C VAL A 145 -8.49 2.21 -6.11
N LYS A 146 -8.55 3.47 -5.69
CA LYS A 146 -9.42 4.47 -6.33
C LYS A 146 -8.76 5.03 -7.58
N PRO A 147 -9.53 5.28 -8.66
CA PRO A 147 -8.97 5.94 -9.84
C PRO A 147 -8.44 7.33 -9.48
N PRO A 148 -7.33 7.77 -10.10
CA PRO A 148 -6.85 9.13 -9.93
C PRO A 148 -7.92 10.11 -10.41
N PRO A 149 -8.02 11.31 -9.81
CA PRO A 149 -8.90 12.35 -10.31
C PRO A 149 -8.52 12.69 -11.76
N ALA A 150 -9.51 13.09 -12.55
CA ALA A 150 -9.26 13.53 -13.91
C ALA A 150 -8.26 14.70 -13.91
N ALA A 151 -7.34 14.73 -14.88
CA ALA A 151 -6.25 15.71 -14.96
C ALA A 151 -6.71 17.19 -14.94
N ALA A 152 -7.97 17.47 -15.25
CA ALA A 152 -8.58 18.81 -15.18
C ALA A 152 -8.74 19.37 -13.73
N ALA A 153 -8.55 18.54 -12.69
CA ALA A 153 -8.67 18.97 -11.29
C ALA A 153 -7.34 19.48 -10.70
N MET A 154 -6.27 19.51 -11.45
CA MET A 154 -4.94 19.97 -11.01
C MET A 154 -4.55 21.30 -11.66
N THR A 155 -5.47 22.25 -11.74
CA THR A 155 -5.11 23.64 -12.03
C THR A 155 -4.69 24.30 -10.72
N PRO A 156 -3.52 25.00 -10.67
CA PRO A 156 -2.97 25.61 -9.46
C PRO A 156 -3.84 26.75 -8.95
#